data_bb71307d1b89ad197efafeb78b277446
#
_entry.id   bb71307d1b89ad197efafeb78b277446
#
_cell.length_a   1.000
_cell.length_b   1.000
_cell.length_c   1.000
_cell.angle_alpha   90.00
_cell.angle_beta   90.00
_cell.angle_gamma   90.00
#
_symmetry.space_group_name_H-M   'P 1'
#
loop_
_entity.id
_entity.type
_entity.pdbx_description
1 polymer ?
#
loop_
_entity_poly.entity_id
_entity_poly.type
_entity_poly.pdbx_seq_one_letter_code
_entity_poly.pdbx_strand_id
1 'polypeptide(L)'
;YFTSIPYCLSGEDRQATRDHLEQVYGITNRDSMVAFCKEALLTNHEYLDFESFWEGRPSFSLEDLSPDARPVFQRLSDFARQFQPLVGRRGFLAWDISETLGHLRTACACDLISPEEYRELSQHWVEQAAAFHSWEEYAVGLVCGAAYWAFRMGGDRGQQDAAAYLELNLRLVRQLLDSKQAWAGRMWYRIPQEKPFLLSAPELRELLPGWEGPNGCLATDHITVLGRQVGWCYRERPDGQYPDSGWRFFSGEEDEAYINDVSHTGVYDLNTICNYDPDIIPLLSAPFGTAYARGEDGKFHAEPFEAPEEP
;
A
#
# COMPACT_ATOMS: atom_id res chain seq x y z
N TYR A 1 9.95 5.27 2.97
CA TYR A 1 9.65 6.70 2.97
C TYR A 1 8.97 7.14 4.26
N PHE A 2 7.89 6.49 4.67
CA PHE A 2 7.14 6.81 5.90
C PHE A 2 7.98 6.71 7.19
N THR A 3 8.96 5.83 7.20
CA THR A 3 9.84 5.58 8.36
C THR A 3 11.20 6.28 8.24
N SER A 4 11.38 7.20 7.28
CA SER A 4 12.64 7.91 7.13
C SER A 4 12.94 8.78 8.35
N ILE A 5 14.23 8.90 8.67
CA ILE A 5 14.70 9.68 9.84
C ILE A 5 14.18 11.11 9.76
N PRO A 6 13.65 11.66 10.87
CA PRO A 6 13.19 13.04 10.92
C PRO A 6 14.31 14.03 10.58
N TYR A 7 13.92 15.19 10.05
CA TYR A 7 14.84 16.29 9.82
C TYR A 7 15.30 16.92 11.15
N CYS A 8 16.46 17.56 11.15
CA CYS A 8 16.96 18.31 12.29
C CYS A 8 16.61 19.79 12.15
N LEU A 9 16.22 20.43 13.25
CA LEU A 9 15.96 21.87 13.34
C LEU A 9 17.10 22.59 14.05
N SER A 10 17.34 23.86 13.69
CA SER A 10 18.20 24.75 14.46
C SER A 10 17.62 25.04 15.86
N GLY A 11 18.41 25.55 16.79
CA GLY A 11 17.92 25.80 18.14
C GLY A 11 16.75 26.78 18.21
N GLU A 12 16.78 27.87 17.44
CA GLU A 12 15.71 28.88 17.38
C GLU A 12 14.45 28.32 16.68
N ASP A 13 14.62 27.66 15.53
CA ASP A 13 13.53 27.05 14.80
C ASP A 13 12.86 25.94 15.62
N ARG A 14 13.66 25.18 16.40
CA ARG A 14 13.15 24.12 17.28
C ARG A 14 12.23 24.68 18.36
N GLN A 15 12.61 25.77 19.00
CA GLN A 15 11.77 26.39 20.04
C GLN A 15 10.48 26.95 19.45
N ALA A 16 10.55 27.68 18.34
CA ALA A 16 9.37 28.21 17.66
C ALA A 16 8.40 27.08 17.21
N THR A 17 8.96 25.94 16.78
CA THR A 17 8.16 24.78 16.38
C THR A 17 7.52 24.07 17.58
N ARG A 18 8.23 23.99 18.73
CA ARG A 18 7.64 23.47 19.98
C ARG A 18 6.47 24.33 20.43
N ASP A 19 6.65 25.66 20.43
CA ASP A 19 5.60 26.61 20.83
C ASP A 19 4.37 26.47 19.92
N HIS A 20 4.60 26.26 18.62
CA HIS A 20 3.51 26.00 17.67
C HIS A 20 2.78 24.67 17.95
N LEU A 21 3.53 23.57 18.18
CA LEU A 21 2.95 22.27 18.51
C LEU A 21 2.11 22.33 19.79
N GLU A 22 2.59 23.04 20.81
CA GLU A 22 1.87 23.24 22.06
C GLU A 22 0.60 24.07 21.86
N GLN A 23 0.72 25.24 21.23
CA GLN A 23 -0.38 26.21 21.09
C GLN A 23 -1.50 25.72 20.18
N VAL A 24 -1.17 25.03 19.10
CA VAL A 24 -2.14 24.61 18.07
C VAL A 24 -2.66 23.21 18.32
N TYR A 25 -1.80 22.29 18.75
CA TYR A 25 -2.13 20.85 18.83
C TYR A 25 -2.06 20.29 20.25
N GLY A 26 -1.64 21.07 21.26
CA GLY A 26 -1.48 20.60 22.63
C GLY A 26 -0.37 19.57 22.80
N ILE A 27 0.58 19.47 21.84
CA ILE A 27 1.65 18.49 21.84
C ILE A 27 2.86 19.08 22.56
N THR A 28 3.14 18.60 23.79
CA THR A 28 4.24 19.07 24.63
C THR A 28 5.24 17.96 25.01
N ASN A 29 4.85 16.71 24.87
CA ASN A 29 5.62 15.53 25.25
C ASN A 29 5.07 14.27 24.58
N ARG A 30 5.67 13.10 24.91
CA ARG A 30 5.24 11.80 24.39
C ARG A 30 3.76 11.50 24.67
N ASP A 31 3.29 11.76 25.88
CA ASP A 31 1.93 11.37 26.27
C ASP A 31 0.87 12.18 25.51
N SER A 32 1.11 13.50 25.35
CA SER A 32 0.24 14.35 24.52
C SER A 32 0.34 14.00 23.03
N MET A 33 1.50 13.57 22.53
CA MET A 33 1.63 13.05 21.16
C MET A 33 0.86 11.76 20.96
N VAL A 34 0.90 10.82 21.92
CA VAL A 34 0.09 9.58 21.88
C VAL A 34 -1.41 9.90 21.92
N ALA A 35 -1.83 10.85 22.75
CA ALA A 35 -3.21 11.30 22.81
C ALA A 35 -3.67 11.89 21.45
N PHE A 36 -2.83 12.76 20.85
CA PHE A 36 -3.06 13.30 19.52
C PHE A 36 -3.21 12.19 18.46
N CYS A 37 -2.33 11.19 18.45
CA CYS A 37 -2.41 10.07 17.50
C CYS A 37 -3.74 9.28 17.62
N LYS A 38 -4.34 9.19 18.80
CA LYS A 38 -5.63 8.49 18.99
C LYS A 38 -6.81 9.22 18.36
N GLU A 39 -6.69 10.53 18.18
CA GLU A 39 -7.72 11.38 17.57
C GLU A 39 -7.47 11.65 16.08
N ALA A 40 -6.36 11.17 15.56
CA ALA A 40 -5.84 11.56 14.23
C ALA A 40 -6.68 11.08 13.03
N LEU A 41 -7.57 10.10 13.19
CA LEU A 41 -8.44 9.63 12.09
C LEU A 41 -9.78 10.37 11.99
N LEU A 42 -9.90 11.55 12.56
CA LEU A 42 -11.17 12.29 12.58
C LEU A 42 -11.70 12.59 11.18
N THR A 43 -10.83 12.98 10.24
CA THR A 43 -11.22 13.35 8.88
C THR A 43 -11.77 12.14 8.13
N ASN A 44 -11.10 10.99 8.28
CA ASN A 44 -11.55 9.75 7.65
C ASN A 44 -12.78 9.15 8.34
N HIS A 45 -12.87 9.22 9.66
CA HIS A 45 -14.07 8.76 10.38
C HIS A 45 -15.32 9.56 9.94
N GLU A 46 -15.21 10.88 9.84
CA GLU A 46 -16.30 11.71 9.31
C GLU A 46 -16.71 11.28 7.89
N TYR A 47 -15.73 10.98 7.02
CA TYR A 47 -16.02 10.50 5.68
C TYR A 47 -16.76 9.16 5.71
N LEU A 48 -16.35 8.21 6.53
CA LEU A 48 -17.00 6.90 6.65
C LEU A 48 -18.42 7.03 7.20
N ASP A 49 -18.64 7.96 8.13
CA ASP A 49 -19.98 8.30 8.59
C ASP A 49 -20.84 8.83 7.45
N PHE A 50 -20.34 9.78 6.65
CA PHE A 50 -21.07 10.28 5.48
C PHE A 50 -21.36 9.17 4.47
N GLU A 51 -20.36 8.32 4.17
CA GLU A 51 -20.52 7.19 3.25
C GLU A 51 -21.64 6.26 3.70
N SER A 52 -21.76 5.99 4.99
CA SER A 52 -22.82 5.17 5.57
C SER A 52 -24.21 5.70 5.25
N PHE A 53 -24.37 7.03 5.28
CA PHE A 53 -25.62 7.71 4.88
C PHE A 53 -25.85 7.63 3.37
N TRP A 54 -24.83 7.83 2.56
CA TRP A 54 -24.94 7.75 1.09
C TRP A 54 -25.29 6.35 0.60
N GLU A 55 -24.84 5.32 1.33
CA GLU A 55 -25.15 3.91 1.05
C GLU A 55 -26.51 3.47 1.62
N GLY A 56 -27.22 4.32 2.34
CA GLY A 56 -28.49 4.00 2.99
C GLY A 56 -28.37 3.06 4.18
N ARG A 57 -27.18 3.01 4.81
CA ARG A 57 -26.87 2.23 6.00
C ARG A 57 -26.22 3.11 7.06
N PRO A 58 -26.95 4.13 7.58
CA PRO A 58 -26.36 5.13 8.46
C PRO A 58 -25.78 4.51 9.73
N SER A 59 -24.57 4.95 10.10
CA SER A 59 -23.84 4.52 11.30
C SER A 59 -24.49 5.01 12.60
N PHE A 60 -25.27 6.09 12.51
CA PHE A 60 -26.05 6.65 13.64
C PHE A 60 -27.32 7.33 13.12
N SER A 61 -28.21 7.76 14.03
CA SER A 61 -29.41 8.53 13.64
C SER A 61 -29.12 10.03 13.59
N LEU A 62 -29.59 10.72 12.53
CA LEU A 62 -29.52 12.19 12.50
C LEU A 62 -30.27 12.86 13.64
N GLU A 63 -31.20 12.14 14.28
CA GLU A 63 -31.93 12.63 15.43
C GLU A 63 -31.04 12.73 16.68
N ASP A 64 -29.95 11.94 16.73
CA ASP A 64 -28.98 11.99 17.82
C ASP A 64 -28.08 13.25 17.77
N LEU A 65 -28.04 13.92 16.60
CA LEU A 65 -27.34 15.19 16.47
C LEU A 65 -28.20 16.36 16.99
N SER A 66 -27.53 17.32 17.62
CA SER A 66 -28.20 18.57 18.01
C SER A 66 -28.77 19.32 16.78
N PRO A 67 -29.82 20.14 16.95
CA PRO A 67 -30.39 20.90 15.86
C PRO A 67 -29.38 21.76 15.09
N ASP A 68 -28.37 22.28 15.78
CA ASP A 68 -27.34 23.13 15.16
C ASP A 68 -26.27 22.29 14.44
N ALA A 69 -26.02 21.03 14.86
CA ALA A 69 -25.06 20.14 14.24
C ALA A 69 -25.55 19.52 12.93
N ARG A 70 -26.86 19.31 12.76
CA ARG A 70 -27.44 18.71 11.54
C ARG A 70 -27.12 19.47 10.26
N PRO A 71 -27.31 20.81 10.17
CA PRO A 71 -26.95 21.55 8.96
C PRO A 71 -25.45 21.55 8.70
N VAL A 72 -24.62 21.50 9.74
CA VAL A 72 -23.15 21.37 9.60
C VAL A 72 -22.79 20.02 9.01
N PHE A 73 -23.34 18.94 9.57
CA PHE A 73 -23.16 17.59 9.05
C PHE A 73 -23.57 17.49 7.58
N GLN A 74 -24.75 18.00 7.22
CA GLN A 74 -25.23 17.95 5.84
C GLN A 74 -24.29 18.72 4.90
N ARG A 75 -23.87 19.92 5.25
CA ARG A 75 -22.96 20.76 4.47
C ARG A 75 -21.61 20.06 4.25
N LEU A 76 -21.05 19.41 5.28
CA LEU A 76 -19.79 18.69 5.21
C LEU A 76 -19.93 17.41 4.37
N SER A 77 -21.03 16.68 4.56
CA SER A 77 -21.37 15.50 3.78
C SER A 77 -21.53 15.81 2.29
N ASP A 78 -22.26 16.87 1.94
CA ASP A 78 -22.45 17.28 0.55
C ASP A 78 -21.13 17.68 -0.12
N PHE A 79 -20.24 18.37 0.62
CA PHE A 79 -18.91 18.69 0.12
C PHE A 79 -18.03 17.46 -0.05
N ALA A 80 -18.01 16.55 0.92
CA ALA A 80 -17.22 15.32 0.87
C ALA A 80 -17.66 14.38 -0.28
N ARG A 81 -18.96 14.36 -0.59
CA ARG A 81 -19.54 13.44 -1.59
C ARG A 81 -18.95 13.61 -2.99
N GLN A 82 -18.50 14.82 -3.35
CA GLN A 82 -17.89 15.06 -4.65
C GLN A 82 -16.60 14.28 -4.87
N PHE A 83 -15.92 13.88 -3.79
CA PHE A 83 -14.67 13.11 -3.85
C PHE A 83 -14.89 11.60 -3.84
N GLN A 84 -16.08 11.11 -3.50
CA GLN A 84 -16.40 9.68 -3.42
C GLN A 84 -15.96 8.88 -4.66
N PRO A 85 -16.19 9.34 -5.91
CA PRO A 85 -15.78 8.60 -7.10
C PRO A 85 -14.26 8.44 -7.24
N LEU A 86 -13.47 9.28 -6.55
CA LEU A 86 -12.00 9.28 -6.62
C LEU A 86 -11.39 8.45 -5.50
N VAL A 87 -11.93 8.54 -4.29
CA VAL A 87 -11.31 7.95 -3.08
C VAL A 87 -11.96 6.63 -2.66
N GLY A 88 -13.19 6.36 -3.11
CA GLY A 88 -13.95 5.16 -2.73
C GLY A 88 -14.02 4.98 -1.21
N ARG A 89 -14.01 3.74 -0.74
CA ARG A 89 -14.08 3.39 0.69
C ARG A 89 -12.86 3.79 1.51
N ARG A 90 -11.75 4.13 0.88
CA ARG A 90 -10.56 4.62 1.60
C ARG A 90 -10.71 6.04 2.10
N GLY A 91 -11.64 6.79 1.51
CA GLY A 91 -11.97 8.14 1.93
C GLY A 91 -10.74 9.05 2.02
N PHE A 92 -10.61 9.70 3.16
CA PHE A 92 -9.54 10.65 3.45
C PHE A 92 -8.41 10.07 4.30
N LEU A 93 -8.30 8.73 4.36
CA LEU A 93 -7.28 8.03 5.18
C LEU A 93 -5.85 8.49 4.86
N ALA A 94 -5.52 8.73 3.59
CA ALA A 94 -4.18 9.19 3.21
C ALA A 94 -3.83 10.56 3.80
N TRP A 95 -4.82 11.45 3.95
CA TRP A 95 -4.66 12.74 4.61
C TRP A 95 -4.33 12.55 6.09
N ASP A 96 -5.14 11.77 6.82
CA ASP A 96 -4.94 11.53 8.25
C ASP A 96 -3.59 10.86 8.54
N ILE A 97 -3.18 9.89 7.71
CA ILE A 97 -1.84 9.27 7.79
C ILE A 97 -0.75 10.33 7.61
N SER A 98 -0.86 11.17 6.57
CA SER A 98 0.17 12.17 6.26
C SER A 98 0.30 13.23 7.33
N GLU A 99 -0.81 13.72 7.85
CA GLU A 99 -0.85 14.71 8.94
C GLU A 99 -0.23 14.13 10.22
N THR A 100 -0.64 12.93 10.61
CA THR A 100 -0.11 12.31 11.83
C THR A 100 1.37 12.02 11.74
N LEU A 101 1.83 11.44 10.61
CA LEU A 101 3.26 11.21 10.40
C LEU A 101 4.06 12.51 10.32
N GLY A 102 3.46 13.58 9.78
CA GLY A 102 4.04 14.94 9.78
C GLY A 102 4.24 15.45 11.19
N HIS A 103 3.25 15.35 12.06
CA HIS A 103 3.33 15.77 13.46
C HIS A 103 4.32 14.91 14.26
N LEU A 104 4.32 13.58 14.06
CA LEU A 104 5.30 12.68 14.68
C LEU A 104 6.74 13.05 14.30
N ARG A 105 7.00 13.33 13.03
CA ARG A 105 8.32 13.76 12.55
C ARG A 105 8.73 15.08 13.16
N THR A 106 7.80 16.01 13.23
CA THR A 106 8.03 17.34 13.82
C THR A 106 8.31 17.24 15.33
N ALA A 107 7.52 16.42 16.05
CA ALA A 107 7.74 16.18 17.48
C ALA A 107 9.13 15.54 17.74
N CYS A 108 9.55 14.58 16.92
CA CYS A 108 10.89 14.00 17.01
C CYS A 108 11.99 15.02 16.67
N ALA A 109 11.81 15.86 15.65
CA ALA A 109 12.77 16.92 15.31
C ALA A 109 12.90 17.99 16.42
N CYS A 110 11.88 18.11 17.26
CA CYS A 110 11.86 19.01 18.43
C CYS A 110 12.28 18.34 19.73
N ASP A 111 12.76 17.09 19.72
CA ASP A 111 13.12 16.30 20.92
C ASP A 111 11.95 16.13 21.92
N LEU A 112 10.70 16.14 21.45
CA LEU A 112 9.53 15.81 22.27
C LEU A 112 9.28 14.30 22.37
N ILE A 113 9.75 13.56 21.36
CA ILE A 113 9.83 12.09 21.33
C ILE A 113 11.20 11.68 20.78
N SER A 114 11.68 10.51 21.20
CA SER A 114 12.93 9.95 20.69
C SER A 114 12.76 9.35 19.28
N PRO A 115 13.87 9.09 18.53
CA PRO A 115 13.81 8.35 17.26
C PRO A 115 13.21 6.94 17.40
N GLU A 116 13.41 6.28 18.54
CA GLU A 116 12.82 4.97 18.84
C GLU A 116 11.32 5.07 19.00
N GLU A 117 10.84 6.03 19.80
CA GLU A 117 9.41 6.31 19.98
C GLU A 117 8.75 6.75 18.68
N TYR A 118 9.44 7.52 17.85
CA TYR A 118 8.96 7.87 16.51
C TYR A 118 8.71 6.62 15.66
N ARG A 119 9.64 5.64 15.64
CA ARG A 119 9.45 4.40 14.87
C ARG A 119 8.29 3.57 15.42
N GLU A 120 8.20 3.43 16.74
CA GLU A 120 7.10 2.72 17.41
C GLU A 120 5.74 3.32 17.05
N LEU A 121 5.58 4.64 17.24
CA LEU A 121 4.33 5.33 16.99
C LEU A 121 3.96 5.42 15.50
N SER A 122 4.97 5.45 14.61
CA SER A 122 4.75 5.47 13.16
C SER A 122 4.29 4.12 12.61
N GLN A 123 4.61 3.02 13.27
CA GLN A 123 4.33 1.66 12.77
C GLN A 123 2.85 1.46 12.45
N HIS A 124 1.98 1.86 13.36
CA HIS A 124 0.53 1.77 13.15
C HIS A 124 0.05 2.48 11.88
N TRP A 125 0.58 3.67 11.60
CA TRP A 125 0.21 4.48 10.43
C TRP A 125 0.74 3.90 9.12
N VAL A 126 1.93 3.30 9.17
CA VAL A 126 2.50 2.56 8.04
C VAL A 126 1.63 1.36 7.70
N GLU A 127 1.12 0.64 8.70
CA GLU A 127 0.18 -0.47 8.51
C GLU A 127 -1.14 0.00 7.90
N GLN A 128 -1.69 1.14 8.34
CA GLN A 128 -2.88 1.73 7.72
C GLN A 128 -2.65 2.11 6.24
N ALA A 129 -1.42 2.49 5.88
CA ALA A 129 -1.08 2.80 4.49
C ALA A 129 -1.17 1.58 3.55
N ALA A 130 -1.20 0.35 4.09
CA ALA A 130 -1.43 -0.87 3.31
C ALA A 130 -2.81 -0.92 2.60
N ALA A 131 -3.75 -0.05 2.99
CA ALA A 131 -5.02 0.12 2.28
C ALA A 131 -4.86 0.70 0.86
N PHE A 132 -3.68 1.25 0.52
CA PHE A 132 -3.38 1.82 -0.79
C PHE A 132 -2.47 0.89 -1.58
N HIS A 133 -2.56 0.93 -2.90
CA HIS A 133 -1.81 0.05 -3.79
C HIS A 133 -0.70 0.76 -4.58
N SER A 134 -0.70 2.09 -4.61
CA SER A 134 0.32 2.90 -5.28
C SER A 134 0.44 4.29 -4.66
N TRP A 135 1.52 5.00 -5.03
CA TRP A 135 1.70 6.41 -4.66
C TRP A 135 0.62 7.31 -5.26
N GLU A 136 0.15 7.01 -6.46
CA GLU A 136 -0.90 7.75 -7.13
C GLU A 136 -2.23 7.64 -6.38
N GLU A 137 -2.58 6.43 -5.96
CA GLU A 137 -3.79 6.19 -5.19
C GLU A 137 -3.75 6.88 -3.82
N TYR A 138 -2.61 6.79 -3.15
CA TYR A 138 -2.35 7.52 -1.91
C TYR A 138 -2.44 9.03 -2.10
N ALA A 139 -1.84 9.55 -3.19
CA ALA A 139 -1.86 10.95 -3.56
C ALA A 139 -3.28 11.51 -3.75
N VAL A 140 -4.15 10.75 -4.43
CA VAL A 140 -5.56 11.13 -4.62
C VAL A 140 -6.25 11.28 -3.28
N GLY A 141 -6.13 10.30 -2.38
CA GLY A 141 -6.71 10.38 -1.04
C GLY A 141 -6.17 11.54 -0.21
N LEU A 142 -4.86 11.81 -0.31
CA LEU A 142 -4.21 12.92 0.38
C LEU A 142 -4.76 14.28 -0.10
N VAL A 143 -4.81 14.50 -1.40
CA VAL A 143 -5.26 15.78 -1.99
C VAL A 143 -6.74 16.02 -1.70
N CYS A 144 -7.58 15.02 -1.82
CA CYS A 144 -9.01 15.12 -1.51
C CYS A 144 -9.25 15.39 -0.03
N GLY A 145 -8.55 14.68 0.86
CA GLY A 145 -8.63 14.89 2.30
C GLY A 145 -8.14 16.27 2.74
N ALA A 146 -7.05 16.77 2.13
CA ALA A 146 -6.57 18.14 2.36
C ALA A 146 -7.62 19.19 2.01
N ALA A 147 -8.29 19.04 0.86
CA ALA A 147 -9.35 19.96 0.43
C ALA A 147 -10.55 19.90 1.37
N TYR A 148 -10.96 18.70 1.79
CA TYR A 148 -12.05 18.53 2.75
C TYR A 148 -11.71 19.15 4.11
N TRP A 149 -10.51 18.88 4.64
CA TRP A 149 -10.05 19.46 5.90
C TRP A 149 -10.08 21.00 5.87
N ALA A 150 -9.57 21.61 4.79
CA ALA A 150 -9.59 23.05 4.62
C ALA A 150 -11.03 23.62 4.53
N PHE A 151 -11.94 22.91 3.84
CA PHE A 151 -13.36 23.28 3.80
C PHE A 151 -14.01 23.26 5.19
N ARG A 152 -13.73 22.21 5.95
CA ARG A 152 -14.24 22.00 7.32
C ARG A 152 -13.78 23.11 8.27
N MET A 153 -12.49 23.45 8.21
CA MET A 153 -11.88 24.45 9.10
C MET A 153 -12.13 25.91 8.67
N GLY A 154 -12.40 26.15 7.41
CA GLY A 154 -12.48 27.49 6.81
C GLY A 154 -13.77 28.27 7.12
N GLY A 155 -14.77 27.67 7.75
CA GLY A 155 -16.05 28.33 8.05
C GLY A 155 -16.68 28.94 6.80
N ASP A 156 -16.92 30.28 6.81
CA ASP A 156 -17.48 30.99 5.67
C ASP A 156 -16.56 31.05 4.45
N ARG A 157 -15.27 30.88 4.65
CA ARG A 157 -14.24 30.82 3.59
C ARG A 157 -13.93 29.41 3.12
N GLY A 158 -14.60 28.40 3.69
CA GLY A 158 -14.28 26.98 3.46
C GLY A 158 -14.12 26.60 1.99
N GLN A 159 -14.97 27.13 1.09
CA GLN A 159 -14.89 26.85 -0.34
C GLN A 159 -13.61 27.42 -0.98
N GLN A 160 -13.19 28.61 -0.58
CA GLN A 160 -11.96 29.24 -1.10
C GLN A 160 -10.73 28.56 -0.54
N ASP A 161 -10.74 28.24 0.76
CA ASP A 161 -9.63 27.58 1.44
C ASP A 161 -9.45 26.15 0.89
N ALA A 162 -10.54 25.42 0.63
CA ALA A 162 -10.49 24.11 -0.03
C ALA A 162 -9.86 24.18 -1.42
N ALA A 163 -10.24 25.16 -2.24
CA ALA A 163 -9.67 25.32 -3.58
C ALA A 163 -8.17 25.65 -3.53
N ALA A 164 -7.75 26.51 -2.60
CA ALA A 164 -6.34 26.83 -2.40
C ALA A 164 -5.51 25.64 -1.92
N TYR A 165 -6.04 24.86 -0.98
CA TYR A 165 -5.39 23.64 -0.49
C TYR A 165 -5.32 22.54 -1.55
N LEU A 166 -6.38 22.39 -2.34
CA LEU A 166 -6.39 21.46 -3.48
C LEU A 166 -5.25 21.79 -4.46
N GLU A 167 -5.14 23.06 -4.86
CA GLU A 167 -4.10 23.51 -5.79
C GLU A 167 -2.69 23.34 -5.21
N LEU A 168 -2.49 23.69 -3.93
CA LEU A 168 -1.22 23.54 -3.25
C LEU A 168 -0.78 22.08 -3.19
N ASN A 169 -1.68 21.20 -2.75
CA ASN A 169 -1.36 19.77 -2.60
C ASN A 169 -1.20 19.06 -3.94
N LEU A 170 -1.94 19.46 -4.98
CA LEU A 170 -1.71 18.95 -6.34
C LEU A 170 -0.31 19.31 -6.87
N ARG A 171 0.18 20.51 -6.60
CA ARG A 171 1.55 20.91 -6.97
C ARG A 171 2.59 20.09 -6.20
N LEU A 172 2.40 19.93 -4.90
CA LEU A 172 3.29 19.15 -4.04
C LEU A 172 3.36 17.69 -4.50
N VAL A 173 2.22 17.05 -4.71
CA VAL A 173 2.11 15.67 -5.13
C VAL A 173 2.77 15.45 -6.50
N ARG A 174 2.58 16.34 -7.47
CA ARG A 174 3.27 16.28 -8.77
C ARG A 174 4.79 16.28 -8.59
N GLN A 175 5.33 17.19 -7.77
CA GLN A 175 6.77 17.23 -7.48
C GLN A 175 7.27 15.92 -6.85
N LEU A 176 6.48 15.32 -5.94
CA LEU A 176 6.85 14.06 -5.29
C LEU A 176 6.81 12.89 -6.28
N LEU A 177 5.81 12.83 -7.14
CA LEU A 177 5.66 11.78 -8.17
C LEU A 177 6.69 11.92 -9.30
N ASP A 178 7.14 13.14 -9.63
CA ASP A 178 8.15 13.37 -10.67
C ASP A 178 9.59 13.19 -10.15
N SER A 179 9.80 13.25 -8.85
CA SER A 179 11.14 13.21 -8.25
C SER A 179 11.60 11.79 -7.94
N LYS A 180 12.68 11.34 -8.62
CA LYS A 180 13.36 10.07 -8.30
C LYS A 180 13.93 10.02 -6.87
N GLN A 181 14.16 11.16 -6.24
CA GLN A 181 14.60 11.24 -4.84
C GLN A 181 13.44 11.15 -3.84
N ALA A 182 12.21 11.29 -4.32
CA ALA A 182 10.98 11.17 -3.54
C ALA A 182 10.18 9.92 -3.96
N TRP A 183 8.91 10.07 -4.33
CA TRP A 183 8.03 8.94 -4.59
C TRP A 183 8.35 8.18 -5.88
N ALA A 184 8.72 8.86 -6.96
CA ALA A 184 9.07 8.20 -8.23
C ALA A 184 10.27 7.25 -8.13
N GLY A 185 11.16 7.47 -7.17
CA GLY A 185 12.31 6.59 -6.92
C GLY A 185 12.07 5.52 -5.86
N ARG A 186 10.83 5.34 -5.39
CA ARG A 186 10.50 4.42 -4.30
C ARG A 186 9.27 3.61 -4.64
N MET A 187 9.43 2.29 -4.68
CA MET A 187 8.31 1.39 -4.83
C MET A 187 7.33 1.55 -3.67
N TRP A 188 6.05 1.46 -3.96
CA TRP A 188 5.02 1.31 -2.93
C TRP A 188 5.17 -0.08 -2.31
N TYR A 189 5.54 -0.13 -1.02
CA TYR A 189 5.64 -1.40 -0.31
C TYR A 189 4.24 -1.86 0.10
N ARG A 190 3.85 -3.04 -0.39
CA ARG A 190 2.69 -3.76 0.16
C ARG A 190 3.17 -4.64 1.30
N ILE A 191 2.54 -4.54 2.47
CA ILE A 191 2.66 -5.60 3.47
C ILE A 191 2.08 -6.84 2.81
N PRO A 192 2.84 -7.92 2.63
CA PRO A 192 2.31 -9.13 2.05
C PRO A 192 1.11 -9.56 2.91
N GLN A 193 -0.10 -9.57 2.34
CA GLN A 193 -1.20 -10.26 2.99
C GLN A 193 -0.77 -11.72 3.07
N GLU A 194 -0.97 -12.36 4.23
CA GLU A 194 -0.80 -13.80 4.32
C GLU A 194 -1.72 -14.43 3.29
N LYS A 195 -1.11 -14.94 2.21
CA LYS A 195 -1.87 -15.62 1.18
C LYS A 195 -2.41 -16.91 1.80
N PRO A 196 -3.67 -17.28 1.55
CA PRO A 196 -4.23 -18.56 2.01
C PRO A 196 -3.67 -19.70 1.15
N PHE A 197 -2.38 -19.99 1.31
CA PHE A 197 -1.72 -21.06 0.57
C PHE A 197 -2.43 -22.41 0.77
N LEU A 198 -2.59 -23.16 -0.31
CA LEU A 198 -3.20 -24.49 -0.25
C LEU A 198 -2.34 -25.47 0.58
N LEU A 199 -1.01 -25.38 0.48
CA LEU A 199 -0.07 -26.16 1.28
C LEU A 199 0.59 -25.29 2.34
N SER A 200 0.52 -25.71 3.59
CA SER A 200 1.27 -25.09 4.69
C SER A 200 2.74 -25.55 4.70
N ALA A 201 3.62 -24.76 5.31
CA ALA A 201 5.04 -25.08 5.36
C ALA A 201 5.37 -26.48 5.91
N PRO A 202 4.67 -27.02 6.95
CA PRO A 202 4.92 -28.38 7.43
C PRO A 202 4.49 -29.50 6.47
N GLU A 203 3.66 -29.19 5.46
CA GLU A 203 3.21 -30.18 4.45
C GLU A 203 4.17 -30.31 3.27
N LEU A 204 5.09 -29.34 3.13
CA LEU A 204 6.08 -29.37 2.06
C LEU A 204 7.12 -30.47 2.33
N ARG A 205 7.38 -31.27 1.30
CA ARG A 205 8.37 -32.35 1.30
C ARG A 205 9.61 -31.92 0.53
N GLU A 206 10.75 -32.47 0.87
CA GLU A 206 11.96 -32.31 0.08
C GLU A 206 11.88 -33.21 -1.17
N LEU A 207 11.59 -32.61 -2.32
CA LEU A 207 11.45 -33.31 -3.62
C LEU A 207 12.70 -33.08 -4.51
N LEU A 208 13.58 -32.13 -4.15
CA LEU A 208 14.80 -31.80 -4.88
C LEU A 208 16.07 -32.05 -4.05
N PRO A 209 16.27 -33.24 -3.49
CA PRO A 209 17.45 -33.52 -2.70
C PRO A 209 18.69 -33.40 -3.60
N GLY A 210 19.67 -32.57 -3.21
CA GLY A 210 20.88 -32.35 -3.97
C GLY A 210 20.80 -31.36 -5.13
N TRP A 211 19.78 -30.49 -5.14
CA TRP A 211 19.75 -29.36 -6.07
C TRP A 211 20.87 -28.35 -5.74
N GLU A 212 21.81 -28.17 -6.68
CA GLU A 212 23.00 -27.32 -6.46
C GLU A 212 22.89 -25.92 -7.13
N GLY A 213 21.84 -25.67 -7.89
CA GLY A 213 21.62 -24.39 -8.59
C GLY A 213 20.84 -23.34 -7.77
N PRO A 214 20.71 -22.12 -8.30
CA PRO A 214 19.76 -21.16 -7.77
C PRO A 214 18.36 -21.77 -7.71
N ASN A 215 17.63 -21.54 -6.60
CA ASN A 215 16.39 -22.22 -6.32
C ASN A 215 15.16 -21.29 -6.29
N GLY A 216 15.35 -19.97 -6.39
CA GLY A 216 14.26 -19.01 -6.49
C GLY A 216 13.50 -19.14 -7.81
N CYS A 217 12.17 -19.00 -7.79
CA CYS A 217 11.32 -18.96 -8.96
C CYS A 217 10.11 -18.07 -8.71
N LEU A 218 9.38 -17.72 -9.78
CA LEU A 218 8.09 -17.04 -9.68
C LEU A 218 6.96 -18.01 -10.01
N ALA A 219 5.85 -17.90 -9.27
CA ALA A 219 4.63 -18.62 -9.56
C ALA A 219 3.39 -17.78 -9.24
N THR A 220 2.30 -18.03 -9.95
CA THR A 220 1.03 -17.34 -9.73
C THR A 220 0.23 -17.96 -8.59
N ASP A 221 -0.70 -17.18 -8.03
CA ASP A 221 -1.62 -17.64 -6.98
C ASP A 221 -2.59 -18.69 -7.48
N HIS A 222 -2.82 -18.81 -8.77
CA HIS A 222 -3.57 -19.95 -9.35
C HIS A 222 -2.96 -21.28 -8.93
N ILE A 223 -1.62 -21.36 -8.83
CA ILE A 223 -0.93 -22.57 -8.42
C ILE A 223 -0.91 -22.65 -6.88
N THR A 224 -0.45 -21.61 -6.20
CA THR A 224 -0.10 -21.69 -4.78
C THR A 224 -1.29 -21.49 -3.83
N VAL A 225 -2.32 -20.78 -4.28
CA VAL A 225 -3.54 -20.50 -3.50
C VAL A 225 -4.70 -21.37 -3.98
N LEU A 226 -4.94 -21.43 -5.31
CA LEU A 226 -6.07 -22.19 -5.87
C LEU A 226 -5.74 -23.66 -6.14
N GLY A 227 -4.47 -24.08 -6.04
CA GLY A 227 -4.05 -25.48 -6.23
C GLY A 227 -4.15 -25.98 -7.67
N ARG A 228 -4.10 -25.07 -8.65
CA ARG A 228 -4.08 -25.42 -10.05
C ARG A 228 -2.74 -26.03 -10.43
N GLN A 229 -2.75 -26.97 -11.38
CA GLN A 229 -1.53 -27.50 -11.95
C GLN A 229 -0.81 -26.42 -12.78
N VAL A 230 0.50 -26.57 -12.95
CA VAL A 230 1.26 -25.75 -13.90
C VAL A 230 0.81 -26.13 -15.31
N GLY A 231 0.20 -25.17 -16.01
CA GLY A 231 -0.21 -25.34 -17.41
C GLY A 231 0.80 -24.76 -18.39
N TRP A 232 1.54 -23.76 -17.97
CA TRP A 232 2.58 -23.14 -18.79
C TRP A 232 3.75 -22.69 -17.92
N CYS A 233 4.97 -22.89 -18.40
CA CYS A 233 6.17 -22.42 -17.72
C CYS A 233 7.29 -22.10 -18.70
N TYR A 234 8.18 -21.21 -18.32
CA TYR A 234 9.38 -20.88 -19.09
C TYR A 234 10.57 -20.60 -18.20
N ARG A 235 11.76 -20.67 -18.80
CA ARG A 235 13.01 -20.38 -18.13
C ARG A 235 13.76 -19.26 -18.83
N GLU A 236 13.78 -18.07 -18.21
CA GLU A 236 14.53 -16.92 -18.67
C GLU A 236 15.92 -16.83 -17.99
N ARG A 237 16.80 -16.00 -18.52
CA ARG A 237 18.09 -15.73 -17.90
C ARG A 237 17.90 -14.67 -16.81
N PRO A 238 18.15 -15.00 -15.51
CA PRO A 238 18.04 -14.01 -14.45
C PRO A 238 19.16 -12.97 -14.51
N ASP A 239 18.93 -11.81 -13.92
CA ASP A 239 19.88 -10.69 -13.85
C ASP A 239 21.09 -10.95 -12.91
N GLY A 240 21.06 -12.04 -12.13
CA GLY A 240 22.13 -12.47 -11.25
C GLY A 240 22.24 -11.73 -9.91
N GLN A 241 21.31 -10.86 -9.58
CA GLN A 241 21.31 -10.16 -8.29
C GLN A 241 20.77 -11.02 -7.13
N TYR A 242 19.97 -12.04 -7.44
CA TYR A 242 19.30 -12.91 -6.48
C TYR A 242 19.51 -14.38 -6.87
N PRO A 243 19.31 -15.35 -5.94
CA PRO A 243 19.40 -16.77 -6.24
C PRO A 243 18.19 -17.27 -7.06
N ASP A 244 17.92 -16.62 -8.19
CA ASP A 244 16.84 -16.92 -9.12
C ASP A 244 17.26 -18.01 -10.12
N SER A 245 16.43 -19.06 -10.22
CA SER A 245 16.63 -20.15 -11.18
C SER A 245 16.23 -19.78 -12.61
N GLY A 246 15.55 -18.65 -12.79
CA GLY A 246 14.96 -18.20 -14.04
C GLY A 246 13.61 -18.83 -14.37
N TRP A 247 13.09 -19.75 -13.56
CA TRP A 247 11.80 -20.38 -13.80
C TRP A 247 10.62 -19.50 -13.43
N ARG A 248 9.58 -19.49 -14.30
CA ARG A 248 8.32 -18.78 -14.17
C ARG A 248 7.18 -19.77 -14.44
N PHE A 249 6.25 -19.91 -13.47
CA PHE A 249 5.20 -20.91 -13.50
C PHE A 249 3.82 -20.26 -13.49
N PHE A 250 2.97 -20.69 -14.42
CA PHE A 250 1.60 -20.23 -14.61
C PHE A 250 0.66 -21.42 -14.71
N SER A 251 -0.60 -21.23 -14.33
CA SER A 251 -1.63 -22.25 -14.57
C SER A 251 -2.05 -22.33 -16.04
N GLY A 252 -1.81 -21.24 -16.81
CA GLY A 252 -2.31 -21.10 -18.18
C GLY A 252 -3.74 -20.60 -18.27
N GLU A 253 -4.38 -20.26 -17.13
CA GLU A 253 -5.73 -19.69 -17.06
C GLU A 253 -5.71 -18.20 -16.65
N GLU A 254 -4.52 -17.63 -16.43
CA GLU A 254 -4.35 -16.22 -16.09
C GLU A 254 -4.65 -15.34 -17.31
N ASP A 255 -5.49 -14.34 -17.13
CA ASP A 255 -5.66 -13.28 -18.12
C ASP A 255 -4.62 -12.14 -17.93
N GLU A 256 -4.57 -11.23 -18.90
CA GLU A 256 -3.62 -10.10 -18.88
C GLU A 256 -3.80 -9.19 -17.65
N ALA A 257 -5.03 -8.96 -17.20
CA ALA A 257 -5.32 -8.15 -16.03
C ALA A 257 -4.80 -8.81 -14.74
N TYR A 258 -4.92 -10.14 -14.65
CA TYR A 258 -4.41 -10.93 -13.53
C TYR A 258 -2.87 -10.90 -13.48
N ILE A 259 -2.20 -11.12 -14.60
CA ILE A 259 -0.73 -11.14 -14.69
C ILE A 259 -0.13 -9.76 -14.37
N ASN A 260 -0.79 -8.68 -14.80
CA ASN A 260 -0.36 -7.31 -14.55
C ASN A 260 -0.52 -6.88 -13.08
N ASP A 261 -1.29 -7.58 -12.26
CA ASP A 261 -1.34 -7.37 -10.82
C ASP A 261 -0.27 -8.21 -10.11
N VAL A 262 0.84 -7.58 -9.77
CA VAL A 262 1.97 -8.21 -9.08
C VAL A 262 1.60 -8.89 -7.75
N SER A 263 0.42 -8.58 -7.17
CA SER A 263 -0.05 -9.25 -5.95
C SER A 263 -0.46 -10.71 -6.19
N HIS A 264 -0.74 -11.09 -7.43
CA HIS A 264 -1.10 -12.44 -7.81
C HIS A 264 0.11 -13.35 -8.11
N THR A 265 1.32 -12.82 -7.97
CA THR A 265 2.57 -13.57 -8.17
C THR A 265 3.40 -13.53 -6.90
N GLY A 266 4.14 -14.57 -6.64
CA GLY A 266 5.06 -14.65 -5.50
C GLY A 266 6.40 -15.26 -5.89
N VAL A 267 7.42 -14.99 -5.06
CA VAL A 267 8.74 -15.63 -5.14
C VAL A 267 8.73 -16.86 -4.25
N TYR A 268 9.11 -18.00 -4.78
CA TYR A 268 9.11 -19.28 -4.09
C TYR A 268 10.43 -20.01 -4.32
N ASP A 269 10.71 -21.00 -3.47
CA ASP A 269 11.70 -22.01 -3.73
C ASP A 269 11.17 -23.01 -4.76
N LEU A 270 12.00 -23.49 -5.69
CA LEU A 270 11.64 -24.51 -6.68
C LEU A 270 11.01 -25.74 -6.02
N ASN A 271 11.56 -26.18 -4.89
CA ASN A 271 11.03 -27.31 -4.15
C ASN A 271 9.58 -27.07 -3.70
N THR A 272 9.23 -25.82 -3.36
CA THR A 272 7.85 -25.44 -3.01
C THR A 272 6.92 -25.70 -4.16
N ILE A 273 7.24 -25.21 -5.37
CA ILE A 273 6.38 -25.39 -6.54
C ILE A 273 6.31 -26.85 -6.99
N CYS A 274 7.39 -27.61 -6.83
CA CYS A 274 7.38 -29.06 -7.05
C CYS A 274 6.40 -29.81 -6.12
N ASN A 275 6.11 -29.29 -4.94
CA ASN A 275 5.07 -29.86 -4.06
C ASN A 275 3.65 -29.61 -4.55
N TYR A 276 3.43 -28.49 -5.26
CA TYR A 276 2.13 -28.25 -5.92
C TYR A 276 1.98 -29.03 -7.21
N ASP A 277 3.07 -29.20 -7.98
CA ASP A 277 3.06 -29.95 -9.24
C ASP A 277 4.40 -30.67 -9.48
N PRO A 278 4.51 -31.94 -9.09
CA PRO A 278 5.74 -32.72 -9.28
C PRO A 278 6.13 -32.96 -10.75
N ASP A 279 5.22 -32.80 -11.69
CA ASP A 279 5.47 -33.03 -13.12
C ASP A 279 6.46 -32.04 -13.72
N ILE A 280 6.72 -30.91 -13.02
CA ILE A 280 7.74 -29.92 -13.44
C ILE A 280 9.17 -30.38 -13.15
N ILE A 281 9.38 -31.33 -12.24
CA ILE A 281 10.74 -31.76 -11.81
C ILE A 281 11.64 -32.13 -12.98
N PRO A 282 11.19 -32.93 -13.98
CA PRO A 282 12.03 -33.29 -15.12
C PRO A 282 12.46 -32.09 -15.99
N LEU A 283 11.72 -30.96 -15.91
CA LEU A 283 11.99 -29.77 -16.72
C LEU A 283 13.05 -28.86 -16.11
N LEU A 284 13.27 -28.93 -14.80
CA LEU A 284 14.08 -27.94 -14.06
C LEU A 284 15.52 -27.82 -14.56
N SER A 285 16.07 -28.87 -15.20
CA SER A 285 17.41 -28.88 -15.80
C SER A 285 17.47 -28.30 -17.21
N ALA A 286 16.33 -27.91 -17.81
CA ALA A 286 16.30 -27.37 -19.16
C ALA A 286 17.10 -26.04 -19.25
N PRO A 287 17.70 -25.72 -20.41
CA PRO A 287 18.47 -24.50 -20.59
C PRO A 287 17.60 -23.24 -20.51
N PHE A 288 18.24 -22.08 -20.31
CA PHE A 288 17.55 -20.79 -20.42
C PHE A 288 17.02 -20.58 -21.85
N GLY A 289 15.87 -19.90 -21.96
CA GLY A 289 15.19 -19.67 -23.24
C GLY A 289 14.32 -20.83 -23.67
N THR A 290 13.86 -21.68 -22.75
CA THR A 290 12.91 -22.75 -23.01
C THR A 290 11.55 -22.46 -22.41
N ALA A 291 10.50 -22.90 -23.08
CA ALA A 291 9.12 -22.88 -22.57
C ALA A 291 8.42 -24.22 -22.78
N TYR A 292 7.46 -24.51 -21.94
CA TYR A 292 6.68 -25.73 -21.95
C TYR A 292 5.20 -25.41 -21.66
N ALA A 293 4.32 -26.01 -22.43
CA ALA A 293 2.88 -26.01 -22.16
C ALA A 293 2.40 -27.44 -21.85
N ARG A 294 1.44 -27.56 -20.93
CA ARG A 294 0.77 -28.81 -20.64
C ARG A 294 -0.30 -29.08 -21.68
N GLY A 295 -0.15 -30.17 -22.44
CA GLY A 295 -1.11 -30.59 -23.44
C GLY A 295 -2.34 -31.25 -22.84
N GLU A 296 -3.33 -31.56 -23.69
CA GLU A 296 -4.53 -32.31 -23.32
C GLU A 296 -4.22 -33.74 -22.80
N ASP A 297 -3.07 -34.30 -23.15
CA ASP A 297 -2.57 -35.57 -22.63
C ASP A 297 -2.00 -35.47 -21.19
N GLY A 298 -2.03 -34.28 -20.59
CA GLY A 298 -1.52 -33.98 -19.26
C GLY A 298 0.01 -33.87 -19.18
N LYS A 299 0.73 -33.96 -20.31
CA LYS A 299 2.21 -33.90 -20.35
C LYS A 299 2.69 -32.52 -20.83
N PHE A 300 3.90 -32.16 -20.43
CA PHE A 300 4.54 -30.97 -20.92
C PHE A 300 5.17 -31.19 -22.30
N HIS A 301 4.88 -30.28 -23.22
CA HIS A 301 5.45 -30.20 -24.56
C HIS A 301 6.23 -28.91 -24.71
N ALA A 302 7.39 -28.99 -25.35
CA ALA A 302 8.21 -27.80 -25.59
C ALA A 302 7.50 -26.85 -26.59
N GLU A 303 7.52 -25.56 -26.29
CA GLU A 303 6.99 -24.50 -27.13
C GLU A 303 8.08 -23.51 -27.53
N PRO A 304 7.96 -22.84 -28.69
CA PRO A 304 8.79 -21.68 -29.00
C PRO A 304 8.55 -20.58 -27.98
N PHE A 305 9.61 -20.09 -27.37
CA PHE A 305 9.55 -18.97 -26.44
C PHE A 305 10.61 -17.94 -26.81
N GLU A 306 10.15 -16.75 -27.15
CA GLU A 306 10.99 -15.57 -27.26
C GLU A 306 10.85 -14.80 -25.96
N ALA A 307 11.94 -14.65 -25.22
CA ALA A 307 11.93 -13.84 -24.02
C ALA A 307 11.52 -12.41 -24.37
N PRO A 308 10.67 -11.74 -23.57
CA PRO A 308 10.39 -10.33 -23.78
C PRO A 308 11.70 -9.55 -23.84
N GLU A 309 11.86 -8.71 -24.86
CA GLU A 309 12.99 -7.76 -24.90
C GLU A 309 12.81 -6.80 -23.70
N GLU A 310 13.84 -6.69 -22.85
CA GLU A 310 13.82 -5.71 -21.77
C GLU A 310 13.66 -4.30 -22.36
N PRO A 311 12.77 -3.47 -21.77
CA PRO A 311 12.54 -2.11 -22.23
C PRO A 311 13.71 -1.17 -21.93
#